data_f8f732a078b322626c7a848982dc8617
#
_entry.id   f8f732a078b322626c7a848982dc8617
#
_cell.length_a   1.000
_cell.length_b   1.000
_cell.length_c   1.000
_cell.angle_alpha   90.00
_cell.angle_beta   90.00
_cell.angle_gamma   90.00
#
_symmetry.space_group_name_H-M   'P 1'
#
loop_
_entity.id
_entity.type
_entity.pdbx_description
1 polymer ?
#
loop_
_entity_poly.entity_id
_entity_poly.type
_entity_poly.pdbx_seq_one_letter_code
_entity_poly.pdbx_strand_id
1 'polypeptide(L)'
;HNMHIGGAYQFDFGKVKFTQAFHGSSYVTENLEIIYTGMPSGILFMAEGLTIYHAGDTALFGDMELIGKRHPIDVAFLPIGDNFTMGPEDAAYAVSLLKPKIVVPIHYNTFPPIKQDPQDFAVLVENAEVQLLAAGDYVTLP
;
A
#
# COMPACT_ATOMS: atom_id res chain seq x y z
N HIS A 1 -17.05 -2.07 -12.86
CA HIS A 1 -16.17 -1.81 -14.02
C HIS A 1 -14.92 -2.69 -13.93
N ASN A 2 -14.62 -3.46 -14.98
CA ASN A 2 -13.46 -4.33 -15.01
C ASN A 2 -12.21 -3.51 -15.34
N MET A 3 -11.15 -3.71 -14.57
CA MET A 3 -9.86 -3.03 -14.75
C MET A 3 -8.71 -4.03 -14.62
N HIS A 4 -7.57 -3.69 -15.21
CA HIS A 4 -6.32 -4.43 -15.06
C HIS A 4 -5.19 -3.52 -14.59
N ILE A 5 -4.10 -4.12 -14.10
CA ILE A 5 -2.88 -3.41 -13.68
C ILE A 5 -2.43 -2.46 -14.80
N GLY A 6 -2.07 -1.24 -14.43
CA GLY A 6 -1.71 -0.15 -15.34
C GLY A 6 -2.90 0.64 -15.89
N GLY A 7 -4.12 0.07 -15.86
CA GLY A 7 -5.33 0.75 -16.29
C GLY A 7 -5.82 1.78 -15.27
N ALA A 8 -6.57 2.75 -15.75
CA ALA A 8 -7.26 3.74 -14.93
C ALA A 8 -8.67 3.98 -15.46
N TYR A 9 -9.59 4.32 -14.55
CA TYR A 9 -10.97 4.66 -14.88
C TYR A 9 -11.47 5.81 -14.01
N GLN A 10 -12.29 6.69 -14.61
CA GLN A 10 -12.95 7.78 -13.91
C GLN A 10 -14.33 7.32 -13.44
N PHE A 11 -14.51 7.26 -12.13
CA PHE A 11 -15.80 7.05 -11.47
C PHE A 11 -16.40 8.39 -11.03
N ASP A 12 -17.65 8.41 -10.63
CA ASP A 12 -18.32 9.62 -10.13
C ASP A 12 -17.65 10.16 -8.85
N PHE A 13 -17.07 9.29 -8.04
CA PHE A 13 -16.39 9.61 -6.78
C PHE A 13 -14.89 9.92 -6.92
N GLY A 14 -14.29 9.75 -8.10
CA GLY A 14 -12.87 9.96 -8.32
C GLY A 14 -12.26 9.02 -9.36
N LYS A 15 -11.00 9.21 -9.67
CA LYS A 15 -10.24 8.36 -10.59
C LYS A 15 -9.48 7.29 -9.84
N VAL A 16 -9.62 6.05 -10.29
CA VAL A 16 -8.89 4.88 -9.75
C VAL A 16 -7.91 4.38 -10.81
N LYS A 17 -6.68 4.07 -10.38
CA LYS A 17 -5.67 3.42 -11.23
C LYS A 17 -5.07 2.24 -10.47
N PHE A 18 -4.96 1.09 -11.15
CA PHE A 18 -4.26 -0.06 -10.58
C PHE A 18 -2.76 0.00 -10.89
N THR A 19 -1.97 -0.28 -9.88
CA THR A 19 -0.52 -0.48 -9.98
C THR A 19 -0.18 -1.95 -9.73
N GLN A 20 1.03 -2.35 -10.06
CA GLN A 20 1.52 -3.67 -9.67
C GLN A 20 1.70 -3.80 -8.16
N ALA A 21 1.61 -5.03 -7.66
CA ALA A 21 2.02 -5.47 -6.35
C ALA A 21 2.66 -6.86 -6.46
N PHE A 22 3.67 -7.13 -5.65
CA PHE A 22 4.36 -8.43 -5.65
C PHE A 22 3.92 -9.24 -4.44
N HIS A 23 2.95 -10.10 -4.67
CA HIS A 23 2.36 -10.97 -3.65
C HIS A 23 1.75 -12.22 -4.30
N GLY A 24 1.44 -13.23 -3.51
CA GLY A 24 0.63 -14.36 -3.95
C GLY A 24 -0.83 -13.95 -4.13
N SER A 25 -1.54 -14.64 -5.00
CA SER A 25 -2.98 -14.44 -5.18
C SER A 25 -3.65 -15.79 -5.43
N SER A 26 -4.22 -16.35 -4.38
CA SER A 26 -4.93 -17.61 -4.45
C SER A 26 -6.04 -17.70 -3.40
N TYR A 27 -7.03 -18.49 -3.71
CA TYR A 27 -8.06 -18.93 -2.78
C TYR A 27 -7.96 -20.43 -2.61
N VAL A 28 -7.92 -20.90 -1.37
CA VAL A 28 -7.93 -22.33 -1.04
C VAL A 28 -9.36 -22.73 -0.69
N THR A 29 -9.93 -23.66 -1.46
CA THR A 29 -11.28 -24.16 -1.24
C THR A 29 -11.33 -25.08 0.00
N GLU A 30 -12.52 -25.41 0.47
CA GLU A 30 -12.74 -26.39 1.55
C GLU A 30 -12.17 -27.77 1.20
N ASN A 31 -12.05 -28.12 -0.08
CA ASN A 31 -11.46 -29.36 -0.57
C ASN A 31 -9.93 -29.26 -0.79
N LEU A 32 -9.29 -28.20 -0.29
CA LEU A 32 -7.86 -27.92 -0.45
C LEU A 32 -7.41 -27.68 -1.90
N GLU A 33 -8.32 -27.34 -2.80
CA GLU A 33 -7.96 -26.92 -4.15
C GLU A 33 -7.47 -25.47 -4.13
N ILE A 34 -6.36 -25.20 -4.81
CA ILE A 34 -5.81 -23.85 -4.95
C ILE A 34 -6.35 -23.23 -6.24
N ILE A 35 -7.11 -22.16 -6.11
CA ILE A 35 -7.64 -21.38 -7.24
C ILE A 35 -6.84 -20.09 -7.36
N TYR A 36 -6.19 -19.88 -8.52
CA TYR A 36 -5.56 -18.61 -8.82
C TYR A 36 -6.60 -17.51 -9.01
N THR A 37 -6.47 -16.39 -8.29
CA THR A 37 -7.48 -15.32 -8.24
C THR A 37 -7.07 -14.04 -8.98
N GLY A 38 -6.03 -14.11 -9.79
CA GLY A 38 -5.53 -12.98 -10.57
C GLY A 38 -4.27 -12.37 -9.95
N MET A 39 -3.76 -11.31 -10.55
CA MET A 39 -2.58 -10.61 -10.07
C MET A 39 -2.95 -9.65 -8.94
N PRO A 40 -2.18 -9.64 -7.83
CA PRO A 40 -2.36 -8.63 -6.79
C PRO A 40 -2.05 -7.23 -7.33
N SER A 41 -2.67 -6.22 -6.76
CA SER A 41 -2.51 -4.85 -7.21
C SER A 41 -2.50 -3.85 -6.06
N GLY A 42 -1.71 -2.80 -6.21
CA GLY A 42 -1.90 -1.56 -5.47
C GLY A 42 -2.90 -0.65 -6.19
N ILE A 43 -3.34 0.38 -5.51
CA ILE A 43 -4.37 1.31 -5.99
C ILE A 43 -3.90 2.75 -5.79
N LEU A 44 -3.97 3.55 -6.84
CA LEU A 44 -3.95 5.00 -6.76
C LEU A 44 -5.40 5.49 -6.86
N PHE A 45 -5.84 6.21 -5.85
CA PHE A 45 -7.11 6.91 -5.82
C PHE A 45 -6.88 8.41 -5.89
N MET A 46 -7.50 9.08 -6.85
CA MET A 46 -7.33 10.51 -7.12
C MET A 46 -8.70 11.19 -7.11
N ALA A 47 -8.89 12.09 -6.17
CA ALA A 47 -10.12 12.88 -6.03
C ALA A 47 -9.79 14.22 -5.37
N GLU A 48 -10.52 15.27 -5.72
CA GLU A 48 -10.42 16.60 -5.10
C GLU A 48 -9.00 17.20 -5.09
N GLY A 49 -8.19 16.86 -6.10
CA GLY A 49 -6.79 17.29 -6.20
C GLY A 49 -5.80 16.49 -5.35
N LEU A 50 -6.26 15.49 -4.61
CA LEU A 50 -5.44 14.62 -3.78
C LEU A 50 -5.19 13.27 -4.46
N THR A 51 -4.05 12.67 -4.15
CA THR A 51 -3.67 11.33 -4.58
C THR A 51 -3.36 10.46 -3.37
N ILE A 52 -4.12 9.39 -3.21
CA ILE A 52 -3.92 8.38 -2.18
C ILE A 52 -3.38 7.11 -2.86
N TYR A 53 -2.29 6.57 -2.33
CA TYR A 53 -1.72 5.30 -2.76
C TYR A 53 -1.92 4.24 -1.68
N HIS A 54 -2.60 3.16 -2.00
CA HIS A 54 -2.66 1.95 -1.18
C HIS A 54 -1.86 0.86 -1.87
N ALA A 55 -0.76 0.45 -1.25
CA ALA A 55 0.16 -0.51 -1.89
C ALA A 55 -0.46 -1.91 -2.07
N GLY A 56 -1.49 -2.25 -1.29
CA GLY A 56 -1.97 -3.61 -1.14
C GLY A 56 -0.95 -4.46 -0.39
N ASP A 57 -1.11 -5.76 -0.42
CA ASP A 57 -0.11 -6.68 0.08
C ASP A 57 0.98 -6.83 -0.99
N THR A 58 2.20 -6.43 -0.63
CA THR A 58 3.32 -6.39 -1.57
C THR A 58 4.67 -6.50 -0.87
N ALA A 59 5.63 -7.11 -1.55
CA ALA A 59 7.05 -6.92 -1.27
C ALA A 59 7.52 -5.54 -1.77
N LEU A 60 8.71 -5.12 -1.36
CA LEU A 60 9.41 -3.97 -1.94
C LEU A 60 9.77 -4.25 -3.42
N PHE A 61 9.60 -3.24 -4.29
CA PHE A 61 10.01 -3.31 -5.68
C PHE A 61 10.45 -1.95 -6.22
N GLY A 62 11.40 -1.97 -7.17
CA GLY A 62 12.05 -0.74 -7.64
C GLY A 62 11.11 0.23 -8.37
N ASP A 63 10.08 -0.28 -9.06
CA ASP A 63 9.13 0.58 -9.79
C ASP A 63 8.21 1.41 -8.87
N MET A 64 8.28 1.24 -7.55
CA MET A 64 7.69 2.19 -6.60
C MET A 64 8.24 3.61 -6.84
N GLU A 65 9.50 3.76 -7.25
CA GLU A 65 10.06 5.04 -7.66
C GLU A 65 9.32 5.64 -8.87
N LEU A 66 8.98 4.81 -9.85
CA LEU A 66 8.22 5.24 -11.02
C LEU A 66 6.80 5.68 -10.64
N ILE A 67 6.16 4.98 -9.72
CA ILE A 67 4.83 5.34 -9.20
C ILE A 67 4.90 6.74 -8.57
N GLY A 68 5.84 6.97 -7.65
CA GLY A 68 6.03 8.27 -6.99
C GLY A 68 6.39 9.41 -7.94
N LYS A 69 7.27 9.15 -8.93
CA LYS A 69 7.64 10.14 -9.96
C LYS A 69 6.47 10.54 -10.86
N ARG A 70 5.57 9.60 -11.15
CA ARG A 70 4.43 9.83 -12.07
C ARG A 70 3.20 10.38 -11.38
N HIS A 71 3.07 10.12 -10.10
CA HIS A 71 1.89 10.46 -9.30
C HIS A 71 2.35 11.05 -7.96
N PRO A 72 2.41 12.40 -7.81
CA PRO A 72 2.65 13.01 -6.50
C PRO A 72 1.64 12.47 -5.48
N ILE A 73 2.12 11.79 -4.46
CA ILE A 73 1.29 11.07 -3.49
C ILE A 73 1.12 11.93 -2.24
N ASP A 74 -0.12 12.21 -1.86
CA ASP A 74 -0.43 12.92 -0.63
C ASP A 74 -0.41 11.98 0.57
N VAL A 75 -1.02 10.80 0.44
CA VAL A 75 -1.01 9.76 1.49
C VAL A 75 -0.67 8.41 0.88
N ALA A 76 0.25 7.68 1.52
CA ALA A 76 0.54 6.29 1.19
C ALA A 76 0.17 5.35 2.34
N PHE A 77 -0.52 4.27 2.06
CA PHE A 77 -0.76 3.15 2.96
C PHE A 77 0.17 2.01 2.59
N LEU A 78 1.12 1.66 3.48
CA LEU A 78 2.13 0.65 3.21
C LEU A 78 2.09 -0.49 4.24
N PRO A 79 2.12 -1.75 3.82
CA PRO A 79 2.21 -2.88 4.74
C PRO A 79 3.58 -2.92 5.40
N ILE A 80 3.61 -3.21 6.72
CA ILE A 80 4.84 -3.34 7.50
C ILE A 80 4.93 -4.66 8.28
N GLY A 81 4.02 -5.61 8.00
CA GLY A 81 3.88 -6.84 8.79
C GLY A 81 5.03 -7.83 8.68
N ASP A 82 5.93 -7.64 7.72
CA ASP A 82 6.96 -8.62 7.38
C ASP A 82 6.37 -9.99 6.98
N ASN A 83 7.13 -11.06 7.03
CA ASN A 83 6.75 -12.44 6.74
C ASN A 83 5.95 -12.66 5.42
N PHE A 84 4.93 -11.87 5.15
CA PHE A 84 4.09 -11.97 3.94
C PHE A 84 4.19 -10.73 3.04
N THR A 85 4.63 -9.59 3.58
CA THR A 85 4.74 -8.30 2.90
C THR A 85 6.08 -7.64 3.22
N MET A 86 6.21 -6.33 2.97
CA MET A 86 7.35 -5.57 3.47
C MET A 86 7.39 -5.60 5.01
N GLY A 87 8.59 -5.65 5.57
CA GLY A 87 8.85 -5.31 6.96
C GLY A 87 9.08 -3.80 7.13
N PRO A 88 9.32 -3.32 8.37
CA PRO A 88 9.56 -1.89 8.65
C PRO A 88 10.67 -1.26 7.83
N GLU A 89 11.81 -1.94 7.65
CA GLU A 89 12.96 -1.45 6.88
C GLU A 89 12.65 -1.30 5.39
N ASP A 90 12.06 -2.34 4.77
CA ASP A 90 11.68 -2.32 3.36
C ASP A 90 10.58 -1.27 3.10
N ALA A 91 9.62 -1.14 4.01
CA ALA A 91 8.56 -0.14 3.90
C ALA A 91 9.11 1.29 4.02
N ALA A 92 10.07 1.53 4.91
CA ALA A 92 10.75 2.82 5.01
C ALA A 92 11.55 3.15 3.72
N TYR A 93 12.19 2.14 3.12
CA TYR A 93 12.83 2.31 1.82
C TYR A 93 11.80 2.60 0.71
N ALA A 94 10.64 1.92 0.73
CA ALA A 94 9.54 2.21 -0.19
C ALA A 94 9.05 3.66 -0.08
N VAL A 95 8.99 4.24 1.14
CA VAL A 95 8.69 5.67 1.34
C VAL A 95 9.69 6.55 0.59
N SER A 96 10.98 6.23 0.63
CA SER A 96 12.02 6.99 -0.08
C SER A 96 11.86 6.96 -1.61
N LEU A 97 11.30 5.88 -2.15
CA LEU A 97 11.01 5.71 -3.59
C LEU A 97 9.71 6.45 -3.98
N LEU A 98 8.65 6.24 -3.22
CA LEU A 98 7.31 6.79 -3.47
C LEU A 98 7.21 8.30 -3.19
N LYS A 99 7.95 8.79 -2.18
CA LYS A 99 7.99 10.18 -1.69
C LYS A 99 6.61 10.76 -1.38
N PRO A 100 5.77 10.08 -0.57
CA PRO A 100 4.49 10.62 -0.17
C PRO A 100 4.69 11.77 0.83
N LYS A 101 3.67 12.63 0.99
CA LYS A 101 3.68 13.65 2.07
C LYS A 101 3.43 12.99 3.43
N ILE A 102 2.45 12.08 3.48
CA ILE A 102 2.07 11.32 4.67
C ILE A 102 2.16 9.83 4.36
N VAL A 103 2.64 9.03 5.32
CA VAL A 103 2.59 7.58 5.24
C VAL A 103 1.91 7.00 6.47
N VAL A 104 1.04 6.02 6.23
CA VAL A 104 0.32 5.27 7.25
C VAL A 104 0.73 3.80 7.14
N PRO A 105 1.40 3.23 8.15
CA PRO A 105 1.68 1.80 8.17
C PRO A 105 0.39 1.01 8.40
N ILE A 106 0.25 -0.08 7.66
CA ILE A 106 -0.89 -0.99 7.72
C ILE A 106 -0.44 -2.45 7.76
N HIS A 107 -1.39 -3.38 7.85
CA HIS A 107 -1.15 -4.83 7.75
C HIS A 107 -0.11 -5.32 8.78
N TYR A 108 -0.30 -4.99 10.06
CA TYR A 108 0.53 -5.45 11.18
C TYR A 108 -0.33 -5.71 12.43
N ASN A 109 0.16 -6.50 13.37
CA ASN A 109 -0.42 -6.81 14.69
C ASN A 109 -1.82 -7.46 14.71
N THR A 110 -2.37 -7.89 13.58
CA THR A 110 -3.68 -8.55 13.55
C THR A 110 -3.61 -10.05 13.86
N PHE A 111 -2.45 -10.68 13.69
CA PHE A 111 -2.17 -12.06 14.08
C PHE A 111 -0.64 -12.28 14.27
N PRO A 112 -0.21 -13.35 15.01
CA PRO A 112 1.16 -13.44 15.49
C PRO A 112 2.28 -13.30 14.44
N PRO A 113 2.20 -13.93 13.23
CA PRO A 113 3.27 -13.82 12.23
C PRO A 113 3.57 -12.42 11.71
N ILE A 114 2.63 -11.47 11.83
CA ILE A 114 2.81 -10.07 11.37
C ILE A 114 2.90 -9.09 12.54
N LYS A 115 3.42 -9.55 13.67
CA LYS A 115 3.61 -8.70 14.84
C LYS A 115 4.81 -7.78 14.66
N GLN A 116 4.57 -6.46 14.62
CA GLN A 116 5.59 -5.41 14.48
C GLN A 116 5.32 -4.27 15.45
N ASP A 117 6.38 -3.58 15.87
CA ASP A 117 6.24 -2.27 16.51
C ASP A 117 6.21 -1.19 15.40
N PRO A 118 5.13 -0.45 15.21
CA PRO A 118 5.08 0.59 14.19
C PRO A 118 6.03 1.76 14.47
N GLN A 119 6.55 1.89 15.70
CA GLN A 119 7.59 2.88 16.02
C GLN A 119 8.92 2.53 15.34
N ASP A 120 9.25 1.25 15.17
CA ASP A 120 10.45 0.81 14.45
C ASP A 120 10.40 1.30 12.99
N PHE A 121 9.23 1.27 12.35
CA PHE A 121 9.02 1.88 11.03
C PHE A 121 9.14 3.41 11.09
N ALA A 122 8.50 4.04 12.07
CA ALA A 122 8.42 5.50 12.15
C ALA A 122 9.80 6.17 12.30
N VAL A 123 10.71 5.57 13.05
CA VAL A 123 12.07 6.11 13.25
C VAL A 123 12.96 5.97 12.00
N LEU A 124 12.62 5.09 11.06
CA LEU A 124 13.37 4.88 9.82
C LEU A 124 12.92 5.82 8.69
N VAL A 125 11.75 6.43 8.81
CA VAL A 125 11.20 7.32 7.77
C VAL A 125 11.74 8.73 7.94
N GLU A 126 12.48 9.22 6.94
CA GLU A 126 13.11 10.56 7.01
C GLU A 126 12.36 11.65 6.22
N ASN A 127 11.60 11.26 5.18
CA ASN A 127 11.13 12.19 4.14
C ASN A 127 9.60 12.21 3.99
N ALA A 128 8.87 11.81 5.01
CA ALA A 128 7.41 11.85 5.05
C ALA A 128 6.93 11.99 6.50
N GLU A 129 5.75 12.54 6.69
CA GLU A 129 5.08 12.50 7.99
C GLU A 129 4.52 11.09 8.22
N VAL A 130 4.92 10.44 9.30
CA VAL A 130 4.36 9.12 9.67
C VAL A 130 3.17 9.32 10.59
N GLN A 131 2.03 8.77 10.21
CA GLN A 131 0.84 8.77 11.06
C GLN A 131 0.49 7.34 11.48
N LEU A 132 0.60 7.07 12.78
CA LEU A 132 0.23 5.78 13.37
C LEU A 132 -1.23 5.85 13.79
N LEU A 133 -2.09 5.16 13.05
CA LEU A 133 -3.53 5.17 13.23
C LEU A 133 -4.02 3.84 13.80
N ALA A 134 -4.93 3.90 14.76
CA ALA A 134 -5.72 2.74 15.16
C ALA A 134 -6.94 2.56 14.24
N ALA A 135 -7.52 1.38 14.24
CA ALA A 135 -8.75 1.14 13.48
C ALA A 135 -9.87 2.07 13.97
N GLY A 136 -10.42 2.85 13.06
CA GLY A 136 -11.44 3.88 13.35
C GLY A 136 -10.91 5.31 13.43
N ASP A 137 -9.59 5.50 13.50
CA ASP A 137 -8.97 6.82 13.39
C ASP A 137 -9.03 7.35 11.95
N TYR A 138 -8.82 8.64 11.78
CA TYR A 138 -8.83 9.30 10.48
C TYR A 138 -7.75 10.37 10.37
N VAL A 139 -7.35 10.64 9.13
CA VAL A 139 -6.46 11.74 8.76
C VAL A 139 -7.29 12.81 8.08
N THR A 140 -7.13 14.06 8.50
CA THR A 140 -7.67 15.21 7.75
C THR A 140 -6.57 15.77 6.87
N LEU A 141 -6.83 15.82 5.58
CA LEU A 141 -5.93 16.42 4.59
C LEU A 141 -6.33 17.87 4.36
N PRO A 142 -5.35 18.75 4.13
CA PRO A 142 -5.60 20.17 3.89
C PRO A 142 -6.31 20.44 2.54
#